data_9612b0950a3dc8c1c35aca30cfc98130
#
_entry.id   9612b0950a3dc8c1c35aca30cfc98130
#
_cell.length_a   1.000
_cell.length_b   1.000
_cell.length_c   1.000
_cell.angle_alpha   90.00
_cell.angle_beta   90.00
_cell.angle_gamma   90.00
#
_symmetry.space_group_name_H-M   'P 1'
#
loop_
_entity.id
_entity.type
_entity.pdbx_description
1 polymer ?
#
loop_
_entity_poly.entity_id
_entity_poly.type
_entity_poly.pdbx_seq_one_letter_code
_entity_poly.pdbx_strand_id
1 'polypeptide(L)'
;MVRDGWFVVPWQVIFRDVDAFGHVNNAVYLTYFEIVRTQLWFELTGGADPTDISFIVARAEIDFKAPIVLEPIVLAVRVGEMRNSSFDTHYEIRNRNGKQIAATGSIVVVLFDWKRNAKMQIPDELRDKVRTMFGSE
;
A
#
# COMPACT_ATOMS: atom_id res chain seq x y z
N MET A 1 1.21 -2.17 11.84
CA MET A 1 1.97 -3.21 12.59
C MET A 1 2.76 -4.05 11.58
N VAL A 2 4.03 -4.26 11.85
CA VAL A 2 4.87 -5.08 10.97
C VAL A 2 4.85 -6.53 11.46
N ARG A 3 4.62 -7.45 10.52
CA ARG A 3 4.54 -8.88 10.80
C ARG A 3 5.14 -9.64 9.60
N ASP A 4 6.19 -10.41 9.85
CA ASP A 4 6.90 -11.20 8.83
C ASP A 4 7.36 -10.36 7.63
N GLY A 5 7.84 -9.14 7.89
CA GLY A 5 8.35 -8.24 6.87
C GLY A 5 7.28 -7.43 6.12
N TRP A 6 6.02 -7.50 6.58
CA TRP A 6 4.90 -6.75 5.99
C TRP A 6 4.28 -5.82 7.02
N PHE A 7 3.91 -4.64 6.60
CA PHE A 7 3.04 -3.77 7.38
C PHE A 7 1.61 -4.20 7.10
N VAL A 8 0.90 -4.64 8.13
CA VAL A 8 -0.42 -5.26 7.99
C VAL A 8 -1.49 -4.46 8.74
N VAL A 9 -2.67 -4.40 8.16
CA VAL A 9 -3.83 -3.71 8.69
C VAL A 9 -5.05 -4.59 8.50
N PRO A 10 -5.84 -4.84 9.56
CA PRO A 10 -7.13 -5.49 9.39
C PRO A 10 -8.10 -4.55 8.70
N TRP A 11 -8.95 -5.10 7.86
CA TRP A 11 -9.96 -4.32 7.15
C TRP A 11 -11.23 -5.11 6.99
N GLN A 12 -12.36 -4.43 6.97
CA GLN A 12 -13.66 -5.05 6.72
C GLN A 12 -14.16 -4.62 5.35
N VAL A 13 -14.42 -5.59 4.47
CA VAL A 13 -15.09 -5.32 3.21
C VAL A 13 -16.49 -4.78 3.52
N ILE A 14 -16.89 -3.70 2.87
CA ILE A 14 -18.23 -3.13 3.03
C ILE A 14 -19.09 -3.44 1.84
N PHE A 15 -20.41 -3.39 2.04
CA PHE A 15 -21.38 -3.74 0.99
C PHE A 15 -21.17 -2.94 -0.29
N ARG A 16 -20.82 -1.67 -0.17
CA ARG A 16 -20.56 -0.77 -1.30
C ARG A 16 -19.48 -1.28 -2.24
N ASP A 17 -18.51 -2.03 -1.73
CA ASP A 17 -17.36 -2.51 -2.49
C ASP A 17 -17.69 -3.75 -3.32
N VAL A 18 -18.83 -4.37 -3.06
CA VAL A 18 -19.25 -5.65 -3.65
C VAL A 18 -20.13 -5.39 -4.87
N ASP A 19 -19.85 -6.11 -5.95
CA ASP A 19 -20.63 -6.02 -7.19
C ASP A 19 -21.86 -6.96 -7.17
N ALA A 20 -22.58 -7.00 -8.29
CA ALA A 20 -23.80 -7.82 -8.42
C ALA A 20 -23.55 -9.33 -8.28
N PHE A 21 -22.30 -9.78 -8.43
CA PHE A 21 -21.93 -11.19 -8.27
C PHE A 21 -21.56 -11.55 -6.83
N GLY A 22 -21.59 -10.58 -5.91
CA GLY A 22 -21.23 -10.81 -4.52
C GLY A 22 -19.72 -10.76 -4.23
N HIS A 23 -18.93 -10.29 -5.16
CA HIS A 23 -17.48 -10.17 -5.02
C HIS A 23 -17.03 -8.72 -5.04
N VAL A 24 -15.93 -8.43 -4.35
CA VAL A 24 -15.33 -7.10 -4.41
C VAL A 24 -15.02 -6.74 -5.86
N ASN A 25 -15.49 -5.56 -6.28
CA ASN A 25 -15.25 -5.06 -7.63
C ASN A 25 -13.75 -4.89 -7.86
N ASN A 26 -13.26 -5.27 -9.04
CA ASN A 26 -11.85 -5.22 -9.39
C ASN A 26 -11.23 -3.82 -9.16
N ALA A 27 -11.99 -2.76 -9.41
CA ALA A 27 -11.52 -1.39 -9.21
C ALA A 27 -11.24 -1.05 -7.75
N VAL A 28 -11.87 -1.74 -6.81
CA VAL A 28 -11.74 -1.49 -5.37
C VAL A 28 -10.39 -1.99 -4.83
N TYR A 29 -9.75 -2.93 -5.49
CA TYR A 29 -8.45 -3.48 -5.05
C TYR A 29 -7.38 -2.39 -4.98
N LEU A 30 -7.36 -1.47 -5.95
CA LEU A 30 -6.43 -0.32 -5.90
C LEU A 30 -6.73 0.59 -4.72
N THR A 31 -8.00 0.75 -4.36
CA THR A 31 -8.40 1.51 -3.18
C THR A 31 -7.86 0.85 -1.91
N TYR A 32 -7.92 -0.48 -1.81
CA TYR A 32 -7.36 -1.20 -0.67
C TYR A 32 -5.85 -1.02 -0.57
N PHE A 33 -5.15 -1.05 -1.69
CA PHE A 33 -3.71 -0.77 -1.70
C PHE A 33 -3.42 0.65 -1.22
N GLU A 34 -4.22 1.61 -1.65
CA GLU A 34 -4.08 3.01 -1.20
C GLU A 34 -4.30 3.14 0.31
N ILE A 35 -5.30 2.45 0.86
CA ILE A 35 -5.61 2.49 2.28
C ILE A 35 -4.40 2.03 3.11
N VAL A 36 -3.86 0.86 2.81
CA VAL A 36 -2.73 0.33 3.59
C VAL A 36 -1.46 1.15 3.37
N ARG A 37 -1.23 1.64 2.15
CA ARG A 37 -0.11 2.55 1.86
C ARG A 37 -0.22 3.85 2.64
N THR A 38 -1.40 4.42 2.72
CA THR A 38 -1.64 5.66 3.47
C THR A 38 -1.35 5.46 4.95
N GLN A 39 -1.78 4.34 5.51
CA GLN A 39 -1.50 4.04 6.93
C GLN A 39 -0.01 3.82 7.17
N LEU A 40 0.67 3.13 6.26
CA LEU A 40 2.12 2.98 6.33
C LEU A 40 2.81 4.35 6.27
N TRP A 41 2.36 5.22 5.39
CA TRP A 41 2.93 6.57 5.24
C TRP A 41 2.81 7.37 6.53
N PHE A 42 1.64 7.32 7.18
CA PHE A 42 1.47 7.98 8.47
C PHE A 42 2.40 7.41 9.54
N GLU A 43 2.60 6.11 9.54
CA GLU A 43 3.53 5.46 10.47
C GLU A 43 4.97 5.91 10.22
N LEU A 44 5.38 5.99 8.96
CA LEU A 44 6.72 6.41 8.57
C LEU A 44 6.98 7.91 8.84
N THR A 45 5.97 8.74 8.71
CA THR A 45 6.08 10.20 8.87
C THR A 45 5.66 10.70 10.24
N GLY A 46 5.25 9.81 11.13
CA GLY A 46 4.80 10.18 12.47
C GLY A 46 3.42 10.85 12.51
N GLY A 47 2.56 10.58 11.51
CA GLY A 47 1.22 11.14 11.45
C GLY A 47 1.18 12.57 10.93
N ALA A 48 2.10 12.92 10.04
CA ALA A 48 2.13 14.22 9.39
C ALA A 48 0.81 14.54 8.68
N ASP A 49 0.57 15.83 8.46
CA ASP A 49 -0.60 16.32 7.75
C ASP A 49 -0.72 15.62 6.38
N PRO A 50 -1.91 15.11 6.00
CA PRO A 50 -2.10 14.51 4.68
C PRO A 50 -1.67 15.39 3.51
N THR A 51 -1.67 16.71 3.66
CA THR A 51 -1.19 17.64 2.64
C THR A 51 0.32 17.58 2.44
N ASP A 52 1.05 17.01 3.39
CA ASP A 52 2.50 16.80 3.31
C ASP A 52 2.85 15.49 2.62
N ILE A 53 1.86 14.67 2.28
CA ILE A 53 2.06 13.45 1.51
C ILE A 53 2.33 13.85 0.06
N SER A 54 3.61 13.92 -0.28
CA SER A 54 4.06 14.43 -1.57
C SER A 54 4.51 13.29 -2.46
N PHE A 55 3.55 12.51 -2.96
CA PHE A 55 3.89 11.47 -3.94
C PHE A 55 2.77 11.29 -4.96
N ILE A 56 3.15 10.69 -6.08
CA ILE A 56 2.23 10.27 -7.14
C ILE A 56 2.48 8.81 -7.46
N VAL A 57 1.47 8.15 -8.00
CA VAL A 57 1.60 6.78 -8.50
C VAL A 57 2.00 6.83 -9.96
N ALA A 58 3.12 6.21 -10.28
CA ALA A 58 3.63 6.17 -11.66
C ALA A 58 3.24 4.89 -12.40
N ARG A 59 3.08 3.78 -11.68
CA ARG A 59 2.75 2.49 -12.27
C ARG A 59 2.08 1.59 -11.24
N ALA A 60 1.11 0.80 -11.69
CA ALA A 60 0.44 -0.17 -10.83
C ALA A 60 0.22 -1.47 -11.57
N GLU A 61 0.48 -2.59 -10.88
CA GLU A 61 0.21 -3.95 -11.36
C GLU A 61 -0.56 -4.70 -10.29
N ILE A 62 -1.56 -5.46 -10.71
CA ILE A 62 -2.35 -6.29 -9.81
C ILE A 62 -2.57 -7.65 -10.44
N ASP A 63 -2.40 -8.70 -9.64
CA ASP A 63 -2.81 -10.05 -9.99
C ASP A 63 -3.98 -10.44 -9.07
N PHE A 64 -5.10 -10.78 -9.68
CA PHE A 64 -6.31 -11.24 -8.98
C PHE A 64 -6.25 -12.77 -8.89
N LYS A 65 -6.12 -13.29 -7.67
CA LYS A 65 -5.90 -14.72 -7.46
C LYS A 65 -7.12 -15.46 -6.94
N ALA A 66 -7.97 -14.78 -6.17
CA ALA A 66 -9.20 -15.36 -5.63
C ALA A 66 -10.22 -14.27 -5.39
N PRO A 67 -11.52 -14.57 -5.55
CA PRO A 67 -12.55 -13.58 -5.27
C PRO A 67 -12.62 -13.27 -3.77
N ILE A 68 -12.93 -12.03 -3.46
CA ILE A 68 -13.14 -11.57 -2.09
C ILE A 68 -14.64 -11.27 -1.93
N VAL A 69 -15.22 -11.82 -0.88
CA VAL A 69 -16.63 -11.61 -0.57
C VAL A 69 -16.77 -10.57 0.55
N LEU A 70 -17.98 -10.39 1.07
CA LEU A 70 -18.22 -9.49 2.20
C LEU A 70 -17.69 -10.17 3.48
N GLU A 71 -16.44 -9.90 3.83
CA GLU A 71 -15.71 -10.58 4.89
C GLU A 71 -14.62 -9.69 5.49
N PRO A 72 -14.10 -10.03 6.67
CA PRO A 72 -12.87 -9.41 7.16
C PRO A 72 -11.68 -9.86 6.30
N ILE A 73 -10.78 -8.93 6.01
CA ILE A 73 -9.57 -9.19 5.23
C ILE A 73 -8.36 -8.58 5.93
N VAL A 74 -7.18 -8.91 5.44
CA VAL A 74 -5.92 -8.30 5.88
C VAL A 74 -5.28 -7.64 4.68
N LEU A 75 -4.95 -6.36 4.82
CA LEU A 75 -4.22 -5.60 3.84
C LEU A 75 -2.76 -5.55 4.26
N ALA A 76 -1.85 -5.84 3.34
CA ALA A 76 -0.43 -5.87 3.62
C ALA A 76 0.34 -5.05 2.58
N VAL A 77 1.36 -4.34 3.04
CA VAL A 77 2.25 -3.56 2.18
C VAL A 77 3.67 -3.64 2.71
N ARG A 78 4.63 -3.61 1.80
CA ARG A 78 6.03 -3.43 2.15
C ARG A 78 6.70 -2.57 1.10
N VAL A 79 7.75 -1.87 1.50
CA VAL A 79 8.58 -1.10 0.57
C VAL A 79 9.65 -2.01 0.00
N GLY A 80 9.80 -1.98 -1.31
CA GLY A 80 10.83 -2.73 -2.01
C GLY A 80 12.02 -1.85 -2.37
N GLU A 81 12.45 -1.90 -3.63
CA GLU A 81 13.59 -1.13 -4.09
C GLU A 81 13.35 0.37 -3.98
N MET A 82 14.32 1.08 -3.44
CA MET A 82 14.31 2.55 -3.33
C MET A 82 15.35 3.13 -4.29
N ARG A 83 14.92 4.05 -5.13
CA ARG A 83 15.76 4.77 -6.09
C ARG A 83 15.93 6.23 -5.62
N ASN A 84 16.33 7.11 -6.50
CA ASN A 84 16.57 8.51 -6.11
C ASN A 84 15.28 9.23 -5.69
N SER A 85 14.22 9.14 -6.51
CA SER A 85 12.95 9.85 -6.30
C SER A 85 11.76 8.93 -6.24
N SER A 86 11.95 7.62 -6.43
CA SER A 86 10.87 6.64 -6.48
C SER A 86 11.21 5.42 -5.66
N PHE A 87 10.16 4.68 -5.29
CA PHE A 87 10.33 3.40 -4.64
C PHE A 87 9.18 2.49 -5.01
N ASP A 88 9.45 1.18 -4.92
CA ASP A 88 8.43 0.17 -5.16
C ASP A 88 7.70 -0.13 -3.86
N THR A 89 6.40 -0.32 -3.96
CA THR A 89 5.60 -0.86 -2.87
C THR A 89 4.96 -2.15 -3.35
N HIS A 90 4.96 -3.16 -2.50
CA HIS A 90 4.39 -4.46 -2.80
C HIS A 90 3.23 -4.71 -1.87
N TYR A 91 2.19 -5.36 -2.36
CA TYR A 91 0.92 -5.52 -1.64
C TYR A 91 0.44 -6.96 -1.67
N GLU A 92 -0.25 -7.32 -0.61
CA GLU A 92 -1.08 -8.52 -0.57
C GLU A 92 -2.44 -8.15 0.03
N ILE A 93 -3.50 -8.74 -0.52
CA ILE A 93 -4.81 -8.76 0.13
C ILE A 93 -5.06 -10.21 0.51
N ARG A 94 -5.28 -10.45 1.80
CA ARG A 94 -5.48 -11.80 2.35
C ARG A 94 -6.92 -11.93 2.83
N ASN A 95 -7.63 -12.92 2.32
CA ASN A 95 -8.99 -13.24 2.73
C ASN A 95 -9.01 -14.50 3.62
N ARG A 96 -10.18 -14.98 3.98
CA ARG A 96 -10.37 -16.17 4.83
C ARG A 96 -9.53 -16.11 6.12
N ASN A 97 -9.71 -15.01 6.87
CA ASN A 97 -8.97 -14.75 8.12
C ASN A 97 -7.46 -14.68 7.89
N GLY A 98 -7.02 -14.15 6.75
CA GLY A 98 -5.61 -14.01 6.43
C GLY A 98 -4.94 -15.28 5.93
N LYS A 99 -5.70 -16.35 5.71
CA LYS A 99 -5.16 -17.66 5.33
C LYS A 99 -4.93 -17.84 3.84
N GLN A 100 -5.57 -17.00 3.01
CA GLN A 100 -5.46 -17.10 1.56
C GLN A 100 -5.05 -15.76 0.98
N ILE A 101 -4.11 -15.78 0.03
CA ILE A 101 -3.75 -14.59 -0.73
C ILE A 101 -4.76 -14.44 -1.86
N ALA A 102 -5.61 -13.41 -1.78
CA ALA A 102 -6.62 -13.13 -2.79
C ALA A 102 -6.10 -12.26 -3.93
N ALA A 103 -5.12 -11.41 -3.66
CA ALA A 103 -4.50 -10.57 -4.67
C ALA A 103 -3.09 -10.18 -4.24
N THR A 104 -2.25 -9.95 -5.24
CA THR A 104 -0.91 -9.37 -5.06
C THR A 104 -0.80 -8.16 -5.97
N GLY A 105 0.10 -7.25 -5.63
CA GLY A 105 0.31 -6.09 -6.46
C GLY A 105 1.64 -5.42 -6.21
N SER A 106 1.99 -4.54 -7.14
CA SER A 106 3.17 -3.67 -7.05
C SER A 106 2.81 -2.31 -7.58
N ILE A 107 3.21 -1.27 -6.86
CA ILE A 107 3.00 0.11 -7.27
C ILE A 107 4.32 0.85 -7.17
N VAL A 108 4.65 1.60 -8.22
CA VAL A 108 5.79 2.52 -8.20
C VAL A 108 5.28 3.88 -7.74
N VAL A 109 5.85 4.37 -6.65
CA VAL A 109 5.51 5.65 -6.04
C VAL A 109 6.67 6.60 -6.29
N VAL A 110 6.36 7.81 -6.75
CA VAL A 110 7.35 8.87 -7.01
C VAL A 110 7.09 10.01 -6.04
N LEU A 111 8.12 10.40 -5.27
CA LEU A 111 8.02 11.57 -4.43
C LEU A 111 7.95 12.81 -5.30
N PHE A 112 7.02 13.69 -4.97
CA PHE A 112 6.71 14.82 -5.79
C PHE A 112 6.43 16.06 -4.93
N ASP A 113 7.08 17.16 -5.28
CA ASP A 113 6.85 18.44 -4.62
C ASP A 113 5.80 19.21 -5.42
N TRP A 114 4.59 19.30 -4.88
CA TRP A 114 3.48 19.98 -5.54
C TRP A 114 3.68 21.49 -5.64
N LYS A 115 4.48 22.07 -4.74
CA LYS A 115 4.76 23.50 -4.77
C LYS A 115 5.70 23.86 -5.92
N ARG A 116 6.68 22.98 -6.16
CA ARG A 116 7.65 23.15 -7.25
C ARG A 116 7.21 22.47 -8.55
N ASN A 117 6.18 21.64 -8.48
CA ASN A 117 5.70 20.82 -9.59
C ASN A 117 6.84 19.98 -10.18
N ALA A 118 7.60 19.31 -9.33
CA ALA A 118 8.78 18.53 -9.70
C ALA A 118 8.99 17.35 -8.79
N LYS A 119 9.69 16.34 -9.28
CA LYS A 119 10.13 15.20 -8.48
C LYS A 119 11.06 15.69 -7.37
N MET A 120 11.02 15.03 -6.21
CA MET A 120 11.93 15.31 -5.13
C MET A 120 12.68 14.05 -4.73
N GLN A 121 13.92 14.24 -4.29
CA GLN A 121 14.75 13.15 -3.79
C GLN A 121 14.17 12.59 -2.49
N ILE A 122 14.24 11.27 -2.32
CA ILE A 122 13.81 10.63 -1.10
C ILE A 122 14.75 11.07 0.03
N PRO A 123 14.22 11.68 1.12
CA PRO A 123 15.07 12.09 2.25
C PRO A 123 15.75 10.90 2.91
N ASP A 124 16.98 11.10 3.38
CA ASP A 124 17.73 10.05 4.08
C ASP A 124 16.99 9.54 5.32
N GLU A 125 16.34 10.45 6.04
CA GLU A 125 15.55 10.09 7.22
C GLU A 125 14.46 9.08 6.86
N LEU A 126 13.77 9.27 5.74
CA LEU A 126 12.74 8.34 5.28
C LEU A 126 13.35 7.00 4.88
N ARG A 127 14.50 7.01 4.19
CA ARG A 127 15.22 5.78 3.84
C ARG A 127 15.58 4.97 5.07
N ASP A 128 16.06 5.64 6.11
CA ASP A 128 16.46 4.99 7.35
C ASP A 128 15.27 4.38 8.07
N LYS A 129 14.13 5.07 8.09
CA LYS A 129 12.89 4.53 8.69
C LYS A 129 12.40 3.30 7.96
N VAL A 130 12.45 3.30 6.64
CA VAL A 130 12.07 2.15 5.82
C VAL A 130 12.99 0.96 6.10
N ARG A 131 14.30 1.18 6.15
CA ARG A 131 15.27 0.12 6.47
C ARG A 131 15.03 -0.44 7.87
N THR A 132 14.75 0.41 8.83
CA THR A 132 14.45 -0.02 10.20
C THR A 132 13.18 -0.86 10.25
N MET A 133 12.15 -0.47 9.51
CA MET A 133 10.86 -1.16 9.53
C MET A 133 10.88 -2.49 8.76
N PHE A 134 11.51 -2.53 7.58
CA PHE A 134 11.46 -3.67 6.67
C PHE A 134 12.78 -4.42 6.52
N GLY A 135 13.83 -3.92 7.14
CA GLY A 135 15.18 -4.46 6.98
C GLY A 135 15.92 -3.84 5.80
N SER A 136 17.22 -4.09 5.73
CA SER A 136 18.04 -3.67 4.61
C SER A 136 17.98 -4.70 3.49
N GLU A 137 17.83 -4.23 2.29
CA GLU A 137 18.01 -5.09 1.11
C GLU A 137 19.45 -5.03 0.65
#